data_584e022a9e69b04b2c922682a1754e64
#
_entry.id   584e022a9e69b04b2c922682a1754e64
#
_cell.length_a   1.000
_cell.length_b   1.000
_cell.length_c   1.000
_cell.angle_alpha   90.00
_cell.angle_beta   90.00
_cell.angle_gamma   90.00
#
_symmetry.space_group_name_H-M   'P 1'
#
loop_
_entity.id
_entity.type
_entity.pdbx_description
1 polymer ?
#
loop_
_entity_poly.entity_id
_entity_poly.type
_entity_poly.pdbx_seq_one_letter_code
_entity_poly.pdbx_strand_id
1 'polypeptide(L)'
;TNEEAKRRGESPVAAPDGLVVWALEQQAGKGRRGRGWISPPGNLYSSILLRPGRPLGEIAGLGFAAALAIRDSLIAWGGRDVALKWPNDVLLGASKIAGVLLESRANGSEKIPEWVVVGAGINLASHPEGTEFPATSLAAEGYPPPQPAQALETYVAAFARWRARWLDGGLAAVLEPYRRHLRGVGAPITVRIEGETVRGVFDALEDDGTLALRLADGPIRRISAGDVFFARGDREPR
;
A
#
# COMPACT_ATOMS: atom_id res chain seq x y z
N THR A 1 14.48 -2.64 4.92
CA THR A 1 14.68 -1.78 3.72
C THR A 1 14.35 -0.32 4.00
N ASN A 2 13.19 0.01 4.63
CA ASN A 2 12.81 1.42 4.90
C ASN A 2 13.85 2.15 5.76
N GLU A 3 14.36 1.54 6.83
CA GLU A 3 15.37 2.19 7.70
C GLU A 3 16.65 2.52 6.93
N GLU A 4 17.10 1.63 6.04
CA GLU A 4 18.26 1.90 5.20
C GLU A 4 17.98 3.01 4.17
N ALA A 5 16.80 3.01 3.55
CA ALA A 5 16.40 4.07 2.63
C ALA A 5 16.33 5.44 3.33
N LYS A 6 15.79 5.50 4.57
CA LYS A 6 15.78 6.72 5.39
C LYS A 6 17.19 7.20 5.72
N ARG A 7 18.05 6.29 6.18
CA ARG A 7 19.47 6.61 6.46
C ARG A 7 20.19 7.18 5.24
N ARG A 8 19.89 6.66 4.04
CA ARG A 8 20.40 7.21 2.77
C ARG A 8 19.81 8.59 2.45
N GLY A 9 18.52 8.79 2.77
CA GLY A 9 17.85 10.09 2.61
C GLY A 9 18.43 11.19 3.48
N GLU A 10 18.89 10.81 4.68
CA GLU A 10 19.49 11.70 5.71
C GLU A 10 21.01 11.89 5.55
N SER A 11 21.63 11.18 4.63
CA SER A 11 23.08 11.25 4.41
C SER A 11 23.49 12.64 3.91
N PRO A 12 24.63 13.20 4.41
CA PRO A 12 25.21 14.43 3.87
C PRO A 12 25.53 14.35 2.37
N VAL A 13 25.83 13.14 1.87
CA VAL A 13 25.90 12.86 0.44
C VAL A 13 24.51 12.45 -0.01
N ALA A 14 23.85 13.36 -0.72
CA ALA A 14 22.47 13.15 -1.15
C ALA A 14 22.33 11.88 -2.02
N ALA A 15 21.55 10.92 -1.55
CA ALA A 15 21.17 9.79 -2.37
C ALA A 15 20.27 10.26 -3.53
N PRO A 16 20.40 9.65 -4.72
CA PRO A 16 19.61 10.04 -5.89
C PRO A 16 18.11 9.79 -5.65
N ASP A 17 17.28 10.62 -6.29
CA ASP A 17 15.85 10.36 -6.42
C ASP A 17 15.62 9.05 -7.17
N GLY A 18 14.76 8.18 -6.63
CA GLY A 18 14.51 6.86 -7.19
C GLY A 18 15.49 5.76 -6.71
N LEU A 19 16.33 6.03 -5.69
CA LEU A 19 17.16 4.99 -5.10
C LEU A 19 16.30 3.83 -4.58
N VAL A 20 16.59 2.61 -5.02
CA VAL A 20 15.91 1.39 -4.59
C VAL A 20 16.79 0.63 -3.59
N VAL A 21 16.23 0.33 -2.43
CA VAL A 21 16.80 -0.57 -1.42
C VAL A 21 15.94 -1.81 -1.34
N TRP A 22 16.50 -2.99 -1.52
CA TRP A 22 15.77 -4.24 -1.39
C TRP A 22 16.55 -5.28 -0.60
N ALA A 23 15.86 -6.29 -0.09
CA ALA A 23 16.46 -7.34 0.73
C ALA A 23 15.80 -8.69 0.45
N LEU A 24 16.56 -9.79 0.61
CA LEU A 24 16.04 -11.15 0.52
C LEU A 24 15.21 -11.54 1.75
N GLU A 25 15.53 -10.94 2.91
CA GLU A 25 14.82 -11.09 4.19
C GLU A 25 14.93 -9.81 5.02
N GLN A 26 14.07 -9.66 6.02
CA GLN A 26 14.18 -8.55 6.98
C GLN A 26 14.03 -9.10 8.41
N GLN A 27 14.95 -8.71 9.29
CA GLN A 27 14.91 -9.08 10.73
C GLN A 27 13.88 -8.26 11.51
N ALA A 28 13.60 -7.04 11.06
CA ALA A 28 12.69 -6.10 11.71
C ALA A 28 11.81 -5.38 10.66
N GLY A 29 11.07 -6.15 9.86
CA GLY A 29 10.10 -5.61 8.90
C GLY A 29 9.01 -4.82 9.63
N LYS A 30 8.65 -3.65 9.09
CA LYS A 30 7.66 -2.75 9.68
C LYS A 30 6.46 -2.56 8.77
N GLY A 31 5.28 -2.61 9.38
CA GLY A 31 4.03 -2.15 8.81
C GLY A 31 3.57 -0.85 9.47
N ARG A 32 2.39 -0.39 9.13
CA ARG A 32 1.77 0.81 9.72
C ARG A 32 1.51 0.62 11.22
N ARG A 33 1.51 1.73 11.98
CA ARG A 33 1.22 1.78 13.41
C ARG A 33 2.10 0.81 14.24
N GLY A 34 3.36 0.66 13.85
CA GLY A 34 4.33 -0.16 14.59
C GLY A 34 4.12 -1.69 14.48
N ARG A 35 3.18 -2.16 13.66
CA ARG A 35 3.01 -3.61 13.43
C ARG A 35 4.23 -4.19 12.73
N GLY A 36 4.60 -5.42 13.07
CA GLY A 36 5.64 -6.17 12.36
C GLY A 36 5.17 -6.58 10.96
N TRP A 37 6.12 -6.66 10.03
CA TRP A 37 5.96 -7.31 8.75
C TRP A 37 6.91 -8.51 8.70
N ILE A 38 6.35 -9.73 8.77
CA ILE A 38 7.13 -10.97 8.72
C ILE A 38 7.76 -11.11 7.34
N SER A 39 9.08 -11.28 7.30
CA SER A 39 9.85 -11.10 6.07
C SER A 39 10.84 -12.24 5.81
N PRO A 40 10.38 -13.51 5.62
CA PRO A 40 11.26 -14.64 5.29
C PRO A 40 11.77 -14.55 3.85
N PRO A 41 12.82 -15.30 3.50
CA PRO A 41 13.28 -15.40 2.12
C PRO A 41 12.19 -15.87 1.14
N GLY A 42 12.32 -15.47 -0.14
CA GLY A 42 11.41 -15.86 -1.21
C GLY A 42 10.29 -14.87 -1.52
N ASN A 43 10.14 -13.83 -0.73
CA ASN A 43 9.19 -12.74 -0.94
C ASN A 43 9.91 -11.46 -1.40
N LEU A 44 9.18 -10.43 -1.83
CA LEU A 44 9.76 -9.14 -2.20
C LEU A 44 9.61 -8.13 -1.07
N TYR A 45 10.74 -7.54 -0.67
CA TYR A 45 10.82 -6.43 0.28
C TYR A 45 11.65 -5.32 -0.33
N SER A 46 11.04 -4.20 -0.64
CA SER A 46 11.73 -3.07 -1.27
C SER A 46 11.30 -1.74 -0.67
N SER A 47 12.17 -0.76 -0.78
CA SER A 47 11.91 0.64 -0.40
C SER A 47 12.51 1.55 -1.44
N ILE A 48 11.73 2.50 -1.92
CA ILE A 48 12.15 3.47 -2.94
C ILE A 48 12.21 4.83 -2.26
N LEU A 49 13.41 5.43 -2.26
CA LEU A 49 13.64 6.78 -1.77
C LEU A 49 13.33 7.78 -2.87
N LEU A 50 12.47 8.73 -2.58
CA LEU A 50 12.02 9.76 -3.53
C LEU A 50 12.23 11.17 -2.97
N ARG A 51 12.45 12.11 -3.88
CA ARG A 51 12.45 13.56 -3.62
C ARG A 51 11.42 14.23 -4.53
N PRO A 52 10.12 14.08 -4.21
CA PRO A 52 9.05 14.39 -5.17
C PRO A 52 8.85 15.89 -5.43
N GLY A 53 9.34 16.77 -4.55
CA GLY A 53 9.10 18.20 -4.67
C GLY A 53 7.62 18.63 -4.62
N ARG A 54 6.78 17.82 -3.97
CA ARG A 54 5.32 18.01 -3.87
C ARG A 54 4.89 18.18 -2.43
N PRO A 55 3.80 18.95 -2.16
CA PRO A 55 3.27 19.14 -0.82
C PRO A 55 2.89 17.83 -0.12
N LEU A 56 3.03 17.80 1.22
CA LEU A 56 2.66 16.63 2.06
C LEU A 56 1.24 16.13 1.80
N GLY A 57 0.29 17.02 1.52
CA GLY A 57 -1.09 16.64 1.20
C GLY A 57 -1.24 15.80 -0.08
N GLU A 58 -0.27 15.85 -0.99
CA GLU A 58 -0.27 15.06 -2.23
C GLU A 58 0.49 13.74 -2.09
N ILE A 59 1.32 13.59 -1.05
CA ILE A 59 2.22 12.43 -0.89
C ILE A 59 1.47 11.10 -0.75
N ALA A 60 0.25 11.11 -0.21
CA ALA A 60 -0.61 9.93 -0.19
C ALA A 60 -0.79 9.29 -1.59
N GLY A 61 -0.72 10.10 -2.66
CA GLY A 61 -0.75 9.63 -4.05
C GLY A 61 0.34 8.63 -4.40
N LEU A 62 1.52 8.72 -3.77
CA LEU A 62 2.59 7.72 -3.95
C LEU A 62 2.22 6.35 -3.36
N GLY A 63 1.43 6.31 -2.29
CA GLY A 63 0.90 5.08 -1.74
C GLY A 63 -0.11 4.41 -2.68
N PHE A 64 -1.01 5.19 -3.26
CA PHE A 64 -1.95 4.70 -4.27
C PHE A 64 -1.25 4.25 -5.55
N ALA A 65 -0.23 5.01 -6.01
CA ALA A 65 0.61 4.62 -7.14
C ALA A 65 1.35 3.29 -6.89
N ALA A 66 1.90 3.09 -5.69
CA ALA A 66 2.57 1.85 -5.32
C ALA A 66 1.60 0.66 -5.25
N ALA A 67 0.41 0.84 -4.68
CA ALA A 67 -0.61 -0.20 -4.63
C ALA A 67 -1.09 -0.60 -6.04
N LEU A 68 -1.28 0.36 -6.94
CA LEU A 68 -1.59 0.11 -8.36
C LEU A 68 -0.46 -0.62 -9.07
N ALA A 69 0.80 -0.23 -8.81
CA ALA A 69 1.97 -0.90 -9.37
C ALA A 69 2.08 -2.37 -8.90
N ILE A 70 1.81 -2.63 -7.62
CA ILE A 70 1.76 -3.99 -7.08
C ILE A 70 0.65 -4.78 -7.76
N ARG A 71 -0.55 -4.20 -7.90
CA ARG A 71 -1.67 -4.83 -8.60
C ARG A 71 -1.30 -5.21 -10.03
N ASP A 72 -0.72 -4.28 -10.80
CA ASP A 72 -0.29 -4.54 -12.18
C ASP A 72 0.76 -5.65 -12.24
N SER A 73 1.70 -5.68 -11.28
CA SER A 73 2.72 -6.73 -11.17
C SER A 73 2.11 -8.10 -10.87
N LEU A 74 1.15 -8.17 -9.93
CA LEU A 74 0.45 -9.42 -9.60
C LEU A 74 -0.30 -9.97 -10.81
N ILE A 75 -0.94 -9.11 -11.59
CA ILE A 75 -1.62 -9.50 -12.84
C ILE A 75 -0.62 -10.02 -13.87
N ALA A 76 0.52 -9.36 -14.03
CA ALA A 76 1.58 -9.79 -14.94
C ALA A 76 2.16 -11.17 -14.55
N TRP A 77 2.12 -11.52 -13.25
CA TRP A 77 2.51 -12.85 -12.74
C TRP A 77 1.36 -13.88 -12.74
N GLY A 78 0.24 -13.56 -13.40
CA GLY A 78 -0.91 -14.46 -13.57
C GLY A 78 -1.98 -14.35 -12.49
N GLY A 79 -1.79 -13.53 -11.47
CA GLY A 79 -2.77 -13.32 -10.40
C GLY A 79 -4.12 -12.80 -10.93
N ARG A 80 -5.20 -13.40 -10.45
CA ARG A 80 -6.58 -12.99 -10.78
C ARG A 80 -7.28 -12.49 -9.53
N ASP A 81 -8.37 -11.75 -9.70
CA ASP A 81 -9.12 -11.12 -8.58
C ASP A 81 -8.22 -10.30 -7.64
N VAL A 82 -7.38 -9.44 -8.24
CA VAL A 82 -6.51 -8.51 -7.51
C VAL A 82 -7.26 -7.23 -7.23
N ALA A 83 -7.53 -6.97 -5.96
CA ALA A 83 -8.24 -5.78 -5.49
C ALA A 83 -7.37 -4.92 -4.58
N LEU A 84 -7.76 -3.66 -4.41
CA LEU A 84 -7.11 -2.72 -3.51
C LEU A 84 -7.96 -2.55 -2.24
N LYS A 85 -7.31 -2.46 -1.10
CA LYS A 85 -7.97 -2.20 0.18
C LYS A 85 -7.37 -0.95 0.81
N TRP A 86 -8.21 0.05 0.99
CA TRP A 86 -7.79 1.30 1.63
C TRP A 86 -7.27 1.04 3.05
N PRO A 87 -6.21 1.75 3.46
CA PRO A 87 -5.51 2.76 2.66
C PRO A 87 -4.28 2.25 1.88
N ASN A 88 -3.79 1.04 2.14
CA ASN A 88 -2.44 0.64 1.72
C ASN A 88 -2.23 -0.85 1.47
N ASP A 89 -3.30 -1.64 1.43
CA ASP A 89 -3.22 -3.08 1.25
C ASP A 89 -3.62 -3.47 -0.19
N VAL A 90 -3.00 -4.52 -0.70
CA VAL A 90 -3.40 -5.21 -1.93
C VAL A 90 -3.88 -6.60 -1.57
N LEU A 91 -5.01 -6.99 -2.13
CA LEU A 91 -5.65 -8.28 -1.91
C LEU A 91 -5.53 -9.15 -3.15
N LEU A 92 -5.40 -10.46 -2.94
CA LEU A 92 -5.62 -11.50 -3.93
C LEU A 92 -6.77 -12.37 -3.40
N GLY A 93 -7.89 -12.41 -4.12
CA GLY A 93 -9.13 -12.88 -3.54
C GLY A 93 -9.53 -12.06 -2.31
N ALA A 94 -9.85 -12.71 -1.20
CA ALA A 94 -10.23 -12.04 0.05
C ALA A 94 -9.05 -11.76 1.00
N SER A 95 -7.82 -12.21 0.65
CA SER A 95 -6.67 -12.22 1.53
C SER A 95 -5.62 -11.20 1.14
N LYS A 96 -4.92 -10.65 2.13
CA LYS A 96 -3.85 -9.68 1.91
C LYS A 96 -2.62 -10.35 1.33
N ILE A 97 -2.17 -9.90 0.16
CA ILE A 97 -0.94 -10.37 -0.48
C ILE A 97 0.20 -9.35 -0.38
N ALA A 98 -0.12 -8.06 -0.26
CA ALA A 98 0.90 -7.03 -0.17
C ALA A 98 0.45 -5.84 0.68
N GLY A 99 1.44 -5.07 1.15
CA GLY A 99 1.22 -3.83 1.87
C GLY A 99 2.25 -2.77 1.50
N VAL A 100 1.80 -1.51 1.53
CA VAL A 100 2.62 -0.33 1.28
C VAL A 100 2.80 0.47 2.57
N LEU A 101 4.01 0.95 2.82
CA LEU A 101 4.33 1.84 3.94
C LEU A 101 5.01 3.10 3.41
N LEU A 102 4.35 4.25 3.59
CA LEU A 102 4.93 5.55 3.31
C LEU A 102 5.53 6.13 4.58
N GLU A 103 6.76 6.61 4.49
CA GLU A 103 7.42 7.41 5.51
C GLU A 103 8.03 8.64 4.84
N SER A 104 7.97 9.79 5.50
CA SER A 104 8.50 11.04 4.97
C SER A 104 9.16 11.85 6.06
N ARG A 105 10.08 12.73 5.67
CA ARG A 105 10.66 13.74 6.55
C ARG A 105 10.32 15.11 5.99
N ALA A 106 9.68 15.93 6.82
CA ALA A 106 9.48 17.34 6.58
C ALA A 106 10.15 18.13 7.71
N ASN A 107 10.85 19.21 7.37
CA ASN A 107 11.51 20.05 8.34
C ASN A 107 10.53 21.13 8.85
N GLY A 108 10.09 21.03 10.09
CA GLY A 108 9.29 22.05 10.79
C GLY A 108 8.02 22.46 10.04
N SER A 109 7.96 23.72 9.62
CA SER A 109 6.82 24.29 8.89
C SER A 109 6.82 24.03 7.36
N GLU A 110 7.80 23.29 6.85
CA GLU A 110 7.86 23.00 5.42
C GLU A 110 6.73 22.11 4.97
N LYS A 111 5.99 22.59 3.98
CA LYS A 111 4.87 21.83 3.38
C LYS A 111 5.35 20.74 2.42
N ILE A 112 6.61 20.79 1.99
CA ILE A 112 7.23 19.87 1.03
C ILE A 112 8.23 18.98 1.79
N PRO A 113 8.07 17.66 1.77
CA PRO A 113 9.01 16.78 2.45
C PRO A 113 10.37 16.78 1.74
N GLU A 114 11.43 16.71 2.52
CA GLU A 114 12.80 16.57 2.04
C GLU A 114 12.98 15.25 1.27
N TRP A 115 12.38 14.21 1.78
CA TRP A 115 12.31 12.90 1.12
C TRP A 115 11.05 12.13 1.54
N VAL A 116 10.70 11.16 0.71
CA VAL A 116 9.66 10.16 0.94
C VAL A 116 10.24 8.77 0.68
N VAL A 117 9.98 7.82 1.57
CA VAL A 117 10.29 6.41 1.37
C VAL A 117 8.98 5.66 1.12
N VAL A 118 8.92 4.95 -0.01
CA VAL A 118 7.81 4.08 -0.39
C VAL A 118 8.26 2.64 -0.16
N GLY A 119 7.87 2.05 0.98
CA GLY A 119 8.11 0.65 1.29
C GLY A 119 7.03 -0.24 0.70
N ALA A 120 7.42 -1.37 0.11
CA ALA A 120 6.51 -2.39 -0.39
C ALA A 120 6.96 -3.78 0.09
N GLY A 121 6.01 -4.53 0.66
CA GLY A 121 6.16 -5.94 0.97
C GLY A 121 5.15 -6.75 0.17
N ILE A 122 5.61 -7.75 -0.61
CA ILE A 122 4.75 -8.59 -1.45
C ILE A 122 5.03 -10.06 -1.12
N ASN A 123 4.00 -10.78 -0.73
CA ASN A 123 4.06 -12.20 -0.44
C ASN A 123 4.08 -13.00 -1.76
N LEU A 124 5.23 -13.49 -2.15
CA LEU A 124 5.40 -14.30 -3.36
C LEU A 124 5.35 -15.80 -3.03
N ALA A 125 6.33 -16.28 -2.27
CA ALA A 125 6.50 -17.70 -1.95
C ALA A 125 5.73 -18.11 -0.68
N SER A 126 5.60 -17.22 0.29
CA SER A 126 4.99 -17.52 1.59
C SER A 126 4.26 -16.31 2.19
N HIS A 127 3.43 -16.57 3.18
CA HIS A 127 2.68 -15.57 3.94
C HIS A 127 2.61 -15.97 5.42
N PRO A 128 2.40 -15.02 6.34
CA PRO A 128 2.22 -15.34 7.75
C PRO A 128 0.85 -15.99 8.01
N GLU A 129 0.81 -16.95 8.93
CA GLU A 129 -0.42 -17.54 9.45
C GLU A 129 -0.89 -16.83 10.74
N GLY A 130 -2.16 -17.02 11.11
CA GLY A 130 -2.71 -16.50 12.37
C GLY A 130 -2.77 -14.99 12.49
N THR A 131 -2.69 -14.26 11.38
CA THR A 131 -2.77 -12.79 11.36
C THR A 131 -4.22 -12.30 11.54
N GLU A 132 -4.36 -11.10 12.10
CA GLU A 132 -5.66 -10.44 12.28
C GLU A 132 -6.42 -10.27 10.95
N PHE A 133 -5.70 -9.97 9.87
CA PHE A 133 -6.22 -9.93 8.50
C PHE A 133 -5.76 -11.20 7.77
N PRO A 134 -6.68 -11.94 7.12
CA PRO A 134 -6.27 -13.07 6.29
C PRO A 134 -5.17 -12.67 5.33
N ALA A 135 -4.09 -13.46 5.31
CA ALA A 135 -2.96 -13.26 4.41
C ALA A 135 -2.85 -14.40 3.41
N THR A 136 -2.26 -14.13 2.26
CA THR A 136 -1.95 -15.12 1.23
C THR A 136 -0.65 -14.78 0.50
N SER A 137 -0.22 -15.66 -0.40
CA SER A 137 0.93 -15.48 -1.30
C SER A 137 0.57 -16.00 -2.69
N LEU A 138 1.33 -15.63 -3.73
CA LEU A 138 1.14 -16.18 -5.07
C LEU A 138 1.19 -17.70 -5.05
N ALA A 139 2.17 -18.29 -4.36
CA ALA A 139 2.32 -19.74 -4.27
C ALA A 139 1.11 -20.42 -3.61
N ALA A 140 0.56 -19.84 -2.55
CA ALA A 140 -0.61 -20.39 -1.86
C ALA A 140 -1.89 -20.36 -2.71
N GLU A 141 -1.99 -19.38 -3.61
CA GLU A 141 -3.11 -19.26 -4.56
C GLU A 141 -2.87 -20.05 -5.88
N GLY A 142 -1.79 -20.85 -5.94
CA GLY A 142 -1.49 -21.73 -7.08
C GLY A 142 -0.83 -21.03 -8.26
N TYR A 143 -0.34 -19.80 -8.10
CA TYR A 143 0.42 -19.11 -9.13
C TYR A 143 1.92 -19.29 -8.91
N PRO A 144 2.72 -19.62 -9.96
CA PRO A 144 4.15 -19.75 -9.83
C PRO A 144 4.78 -18.40 -9.48
N PRO A 145 5.42 -18.28 -8.30
CA PRO A 145 6.01 -17.01 -7.90
C PRO A 145 7.29 -16.72 -8.70
N PRO A 146 7.49 -15.48 -9.17
CA PRO A 146 8.76 -15.09 -9.76
C PRO A 146 9.87 -15.07 -8.70
N GLN A 147 11.13 -15.14 -9.13
CA GLN A 147 12.24 -14.89 -8.23
C GLN A 147 12.20 -13.43 -7.72
N PRO A 148 12.56 -13.17 -6.46
CA PRO A 148 12.45 -11.82 -5.87
C PRO A 148 13.12 -10.70 -6.68
N ALA A 149 14.27 -10.97 -7.34
CA ALA A 149 14.93 -10.01 -8.20
C ALA A 149 14.08 -9.65 -9.44
N GLN A 150 13.48 -10.65 -10.10
CA GLN A 150 12.59 -10.45 -11.25
C GLN A 150 11.31 -9.72 -10.84
N ALA A 151 10.79 -10.06 -9.64
CA ALA A 151 9.64 -9.37 -9.06
C ALA A 151 9.94 -7.89 -8.81
N LEU A 152 11.14 -7.58 -8.30
CA LEU A 152 11.60 -6.22 -8.10
C LEU A 152 11.60 -5.41 -9.40
N GLU A 153 12.18 -5.95 -10.47
CA GLU A 153 12.23 -5.29 -11.77
C GLU A 153 10.84 -4.97 -12.31
N THR A 154 9.92 -5.96 -12.25
CA THR A 154 8.53 -5.78 -12.69
C THR A 154 7.82 -4.69 -11.87
N TYR A 155 7.95 -4.76 -10.54
CA TYR A 155 7.32 -3.79 -9.64
C TYR A 155 7.87 -2.37 -9.83
N VAL A 156 9.19 -2.21 -9.88
CA VAL A 156 9.83 -0.90 -10.06
C VAL A 156 9.45 -0.27 -11.40
N ALA A 157 9.41 -1.06 -12.48
CA ALA A 157 8.97 -0.58 -13.78
C ALA A 157 7.49 -0.13 -13.76
N ALA A 158 6.61 -0.90 -13.10
CA ALA A 158 5.20 -0.53 -12.92
C ALA A 158 5.07 0.73 -12.06
N PHE A 159 5.81 0.81 -10.95
CA PHE A 159 5.80 1.98 -10.07
C PHE A 159 6.30 3.25 -10.77
N ALA A 160 7.35 3.15 -11.59
CA ALA A 160 7.85 4.29 -12.36
C ALA A 160 6.76 4.88 -13.28
N ARG A 161 5.96 4.03 -13.94
CA ARG A 161 4.84 4.48 -14.79
C ARG A 161 3.75 5.18 -13.98
N TRP A 162 3.36 4.64 -12.82
CA TRP A 162 2.36 5.24 -11.96
C TRP A 162 2.84 6.52 -11.29
N ARG A 163 4.13 6.54 -10.89
CA ARG A 163 4.76 7.76 -10.38
C ARG A 163 4.77 8.88 -11.42
N ALA A 164 5.12 8.57 -12.68
CA ALA A 164 5.08 9.56 -13.76
C ALA A 164 3.66 10.15 -13.92
N ARG A 165 2.63 9.31 -13.93
CA ARG A 165 1.23 9.77 -13.97
C ARG A 165 0.86 10.67 -12.80
N TRP A 166 1.32 10.31 -11.60
CA TRP A 166 1.10 11.14 -10.42
C TRP A 166 1.85 12.48 -10.50
N LEU A 167 3.07 12.50 -11.02
CA LEU A 167 3.83 13.73 -11.23
C LEU A 167 3.16 14.67 -12.23
N ASP A 168 2.57 14.12 -13.29
CA ASP A 168 1.91 14.89 -14.36
C ASP A 168 0.52 15.39 -13.94
N GLY A 169 -0.29 14.52 -13.37
CA GLY A 169 -1.71 14.78 -13.10
C GLY A 169 -2.11 14.84 -11.62
N GLY A 170 -1.13 14.84 -10.70
CA GLY A 170 -1.38 14.92 -9.27
C GLY A 170 -2.11 13.70 -8.68
N LEU A 171 -2.74 13.92 -7.53
CA LEU A 171 -3.46 12.85 -6.80
C LEU A 171 -4.58 12.23 -7.64
N ALA A 172 -5.34 13.02 -8.38
CA ALA A 172 -6.48 12.54 -9.18
C ALA A 172 -6.07 11.49 -10.22
N ALA A 173 -4.87 11.62 -10.83
CA ALA A 173 -4.38 10.71 -11.86
C ALA A 173 -4.13 9.27 -11.37
N VAL A 174 -3.92 9.08 -10.06
CA VAL A 174 -3.74 7.77 -9.44
C VAL A 174 -4.97 7.34 -8.63
N LEU A 175 -5.72 8.29 -8.07
CA LEU A 175 -6.88 8.02 -7.24
C LEU A 175 -8.04 7.45 -8.04
N GLU A 176 -8.29 7.96 -9.24
CA GLU A 176 -9.35 7.48 -10.12
C GLU A 176 -9.13 6.01 -10.56
N PRO A 177 -7.94 5.61 -11.04
CA PRO A 177 -7.65 4.19 -11.25
C PRO A 177 -7.72 3.35 -9.98
N TYR A 178 -7.30 3.88 -8.82
CA TYR A 178 -7.35 3.19 -7.54
C TYR A 178 -8.79 2.86 -7.14
N ARG A 179 -9.72 3.83 -7.26
CA ARG A 179 -11.16 3.66 -6.98
C ARG A 179 -11.78 2.52 -7.76
N ARG A 180 -11.41 2.32 -9.03
CA ARG A 180 -11.94 1.25 -9.90
C ARG A 180 -11.63 -0.15 -9.39
N HIS A 181 -10.60 -0.29 -8.57
CA HIS A 181 -10.15 -1.57 -8.04
C HIS A 181 -10.30 -1.66 -6.52
N LEU A 182 -10.93 -0.66 -5.91
CA LEU A 182 -11.13 -0.56 -4.49
C LEU A 182 -12.24 -1.50 -4.02
N ARG A 183 -11.91 -2.37 -3.07
CA ARG A 183 -12.88 -3.29 -2.47
C ARG A 183 -13.65 -2.62 -1.34
N GLY A 184 -14.92 -2.99 -1.23
CA GLY A 184 -15.79 -2.65 -0.09
C GLY A 184 -16.59 -1.37 -0.25
N VAL A 185 -16.50 -0.63 -1.36
CA VAL A 185 -17.37 0.51 -1.63
C VAL A 185 -18.82 0.02 -1.72
N GLY A 186 -19.73 0.70 -1.02
CA GLY A 186 -21.14 0.32 -0.86
C GLY A 186 -21.42 -0.77 0.19
N ALA A 187 -20.38 -1.41 0.74
CA ALA A 187 -20.52 -2.48 1.73
C ALA A 187 -20.42 -1.98 3.19
N PRO A 188 -21.03 -2.70 4.15
CA PRO A 188 -20.80 -2.45 5.56
C PRO A 188 -19.35 -2.78 5.94
N ILE A 189 -18.70 -1.84 6.62
CA ILE A 189 -17.34 -1.99 7.12
C ILE A 189 -17.23 -1.55 8.57
N THR A 190 -16.17 -2.04 9.21
CA THR A 190 -15.70 -1.52 10.50
C THR A 190 -14.35 -0.84 10.27
N VAL A 191 -14.18 0.38 10.75
CA VAL A 191 -12.91 1.11 10.66
C VAL A 191 -12.38 1.34 12.08
N ARG A 192 -11.18 0.83 12.34
CA ARG A 192 -10.44 1.10 13.57
C ARG A 192 -9.49 2.26 13.34
N ILE A 193 -9.74 3.34 14.06
CA ILE A 193 -8.90 4.52 14.15
C ILE A 193 -8.22 4.57 15.54
N GLU A 194 -7.40 5.58 15.79
CA GLU A 194 -6.76 5.70 17.10
C GLU A 194 -7.81 5.93 18.19
N GLY A 195 -7.83 5.03 19.19
CA GLY A 195 -8.74 5.09 20.35
C GLY A 195 -10.21 4.75 20.06
N GLU A 196 -10.62 4.47 18.82
CA GLU A 196 -12.02 4.29 18.46
C GLU A 196 -12.23 3.25 17.35
N THR A 197 -13.37 2.58 17.40
CA THR A 197 -13.85 1.70 16.33
C THR A 197 -15.21 2.19 15.83
N VAL A 198 -15.30 2.50 14.54
CA VAL A 198 -16.51 3.06 13.92
C VAL A 198 -17.06 2.07 12.90
N ARG A 199 -18.39 1.89 12.89
CA ARG A 199 -19.10 1.04 11.93
C ARG A 199 -19.96 1.89 11.00
N GLY A 200 -20.04 1.51 9.73
CA GLY A 200 -20.88 2.19 8.75
C GLY A 200 -20.75 1.54 7.39
N VAL A 201 -21.30 2.18 6.38
CA VAL A 201 -21.15 1.78 4.97
C VAL A 201 -20.00 2.58 4.36
N PHE A 202 -19.10 1.92 3.64
CA PHE A 202 -18.06 2.59 2.88
C PHE A 202 -18.70 3.34 1.71
N ASP A 203 -18.96 4.61 1.87
CA ASP A 203 -19.71 5.40 0.90
C ASP A 203 -18.86 5.72 -0.34
N ALA A 204 -17.67 6.31 -0.13
CA ALA A 204 -16.76 6.69 -1.19
C ALA A 204 -15.32 6.84 -0.70
N LEU A 205 -14.38 6.89 -1.64
CA LEU A 205 -13.04 7.45 -1.42
C LEU A 205 -13.04 8.87 -2.01
N GLU A 206 -12.86 9.86 -1.15
CA GLU A 206 -12.89 11.29 -1.48
C GLU A 206 -11.71 11.72 -2.37
N ASP A 207 -11.77 12.90 -2.98
CA ASP A 207 -10.74 13.40 -3.89
C ASP A 207 -9.38 13.69 -3.23
N ASP A 208 -9.34 13.80 -1.91
CA ASP A 208 -8.12 13.89 -1.11
C ASP A 208 -7.60 12.53 -0.62
N GLY A 209 -8.24 11.41 -1.01
CA GLY A 209 -7.90 10.06 -0.58
C GLY A 209 -8.46 9.68 0.80
N THR A 210 -9.31 10.51 1.39
CA THR A 210 -10.01 10.24 2.65
C THR A 210 -11.15 9.23 2.40
N LEU A 211 -11.33 8.28 3.32
CA LEU A 211 -12.47 7.37 3.31
C LEU A 211 -13.72 8.07 3.85
N ALA A 212 -14.79 8.12 3.07
CA ALA A 212 -16.11 8.54 3.49
C ALA A 212 -16.87 7.33 4.05
N LEU A 213 -17.21 7.36 5.34
CA LEU A 213 -17.98 6.34 6.04
C LEU A 213 -19.36 6.89 6.38
N ARG A 214 -20.42 6.34 5.80
CA ARG A 214 -21.80 6.69 6.16
C ARG A 214 -22.23 5.91 7.39
N LEU A 215 -22.52 6.64 8.45
CA LEU A 215 -22.96 6.08 9.71
C LEU A 215 -24.43 5.60 9.63
N ALA A 216 -24.85 4.78 10.61
CA ALA A 216 -26.20 4.20 10.64
C ALA A 216 -27.31 5.27 10.74
N ASP A 217 -27.04 6.40 11.38
CA ASP A 217 -27.92 7.56 11.55
C ASP A 217 -27.87 8.56 10.37
N GLY A 218 -27.09 8.24 9.31
CA GLY A 218 -27.07 8.95 8.05
C GLY A 218 -25.89 9.88 7.78
N PRO A 219 -25.21 10.55 8.73
CA PRO A 219 -24.11 11.46 8.45
C PRO A 219 -22.87 10.76 7.91
N ILE A 220 -22.12 11.48 7.09
CA ILE A 220 -20.84 11.02 6.55
C ILE A 220 -19.73 11.41 7.52
N ARG A 221 -18.94 10.41 7.94
CA ARG A 221 -17.69 10.60 8.68
C ARG A 221 -16.51 10.43 7.75
N ARG A 222 -15.65 11.44 7.68
CA ARG A 222 -14.40 11.42 6.90
C ARG A 222 -13.27 10.85 7.74
N ILE A 223 -12.54 9.87 7.20
CA ILE A 223 -11.47 9.15 7.89
C ILE A 223 -10.21 9.21 7.02
N SER A 224 -9.18 9.91 7.49
CA SER A 224 -7.90 10.07 6.78
C SER A 224 -6.93 8.89 6.98
N ALA A 225 -7.06 8.16 8.10
CA ALA A 225 -6.22 7.01 8.42
C ALA A 225 -6.97 6.01 9.32
N GLY A 226 -6.89 4.72 8.99
CA GLY A 226 -7.55 3.67 9.76
C GLY A 226 -7.19 2.28 9.25
N ASP A 227 -7.70 1.26 9.94
CA ASP A 227 -7.67 -0.14 9.51
C ASP A 227 -9.10 -0.56 9.17
N VAL A 228 -9.33 -0.99 7.94
CA VAL A 228 -10.66 -1.41 7.46
C VAL A 228 -10.84 -2.91 7.66
N PHE A 229 -12.00 -3.29 8.20
CA PHE A 229 -12.44 -4.67 8.31
C PHE A 229 -13.76 -4.82 7.56
N PHE A 230 -13.80 -5.77 6.64
CA PHE A 230 -15.02 -6.15 5.96
C PHE A 230 -15.88 -7.05 6.86
N ALA A 231 -17.19 -6.98 6.74
CA ALA A 231 -18.09 -7.90 7.45
C ALA A 231 -17.75 -9.36 7.04
N ARG A 232 -17.74 -10.29 8.02
CA ARG A 232 -17.58 -11.72 7.72
C ARG A 232 -18.84 -12.20 7.00
N GLY A 233 -18.76 -12.34 5.68
CA GLY A 233 -19.92 -12.79 4.88
C GLY A 233 -19.64 -12.96 3.39
N ASP A 234 -18.66 -12.26 2.85
CA ASP A 234 -18.41 -12.27 1.40
C ASP A 234 -17.42 -13.36 0.97
N ARG A 235 -17.69 -14.61 1.34
CA ARG A 235 -17.30 -15.75 0.51
C ARG A 235 -18.52 -16.07 -0.35
N GLU A 236 -18.55 -15.60 -1.60
CA GLU A 236 -19.40 -16.24 -2.57
C GLU A 236 -19.04 -17.74 -2.62
N PRO A 237 -20.02 -18.64 -2.56
CA PRO A 237 -19.75 -20.06 -2.74
C PRO A 237 -19.21 -20.26 -4.16
N ARG A 238 -18.13 -21.03 -4.26
CA ARG A 238 -17.59 -21.52 -5.54
C ARG A 238 -18.58 -22.42 -6.23
#